data_c57ecb47fbc8c860b47f02269206a27e
#
_entry.id   c57ecb47fbc8c860b47f02269206a27e
#
_cell.length_a   1.000
_cell.length_b   1.000
_cell.length_c   1.000
_cell.angle_alpha   90.00
_cell.angle_beta   90.00
_cell.angle_gamma   90.00
#
_symmetry.space_group_name_H-M   'P 1'
#
loop_
_entity.id
_entity.type
_entity.pdbx_description
1 polymer ?
#
loop_
_entity_poly.entity_id
_entity_poly.type
_entity_poly.pdbx_seq_one_letter_code
_entity_poly.pdbx_strand_id
1 'polypeptide(L)'
;MRIFQKYSVLKWIPLSALALILLQGCITVGPEYSAPKLNIQDKWNQAITDDFSDGEASLQTWWTVFNDPILDSLIERAGQGSLKLREAYARITETRAIKGIKESERSPNVNVSGSATKSRIDTKHNSTTVDSTQFGGDASWEIDFWGRISRSVESADASLEASIEDYRDVLVLLFAEVASNYIEVRKLQNQIQSLQMNIEAQRKTVEITQS
;
A
#
# COMPACT_ATOMS: atom_id res chain seq x y z
N MET A 1 -65.95 32.67 13.76
CA MET A 1 -65.35 31.54 13.01
C MET A 1 -63.92 31.78 12.63
N ARG A 2 -63.00 32.15 13.57
CA ARG A 2 -61.55 32.45 13.31
C ARG A 2 -60.59 31.95 14.39
N ILE A 3 -61.01 31.09 15.32
CA ILE A 3 -60.17 30.65 16.46
C ILE A 3 -59.57 29.25 16.24
N PHE A 4 -60.13 28.43 15.34
CA PHE A 4 -59.68 27.05 15.13
C PHE A 4 -58.44 26.89 14.24
N GLN A 5 -58.02 27.93 13.51
CA GLN A 5 -56.88 27.83 12.56
C GLN A 5 -55.52 28.08 13.19
N LYS A 6 -55.49 28.61 14.42
CA LYS A 6 -54.22 28.98 15.10
C LYS A 6 -53.49 27.82 15.81
N TYR A 7 -54.19 26.73 16.08
CA TYR A 7 -53.65 25.59 16.82
C TYR A 7 -53.04 24.47 15.93
N SER A 8 -53.34 24.46 14.63
CA SER A 8 -52.79 23.42 13.73
C SER A 8 -51.30 23.69 13.40
N VAL A 9 -50.88 24.94 13.28
CA VAL A 9 -49.49 25.31 12.95
C VAL A 9 -48.55 25.05 14.13
N LEU A 10 -49.02 25.19 15.37
CA LEU A 10 -48.23 25.01 16.59
C LEU A 10 -47.88 23.53 16.84
N LYS A 11 -48.65 22.58 16.31
CA LYS A 11 -48.40 21.14 16.42
C LYS A 11 -47.28 20.65 15.50
N TRP A 12 -46.95 21.38 14.43
CA TRP A 12 -45.90 20.98 13.47
C TRP A 12 -44.56 21.55 13.80
N ILE A 13 -44.47 22.56 14.69
CA ILE A 13 -43.20 23.20 15.11
C ILE A 13 -42.27 22.21 15.80
N PRO A 14 -42.69 21.34 16.74
CA PRO A 14 -41.80 20.39 17.36
C PRO A 14 -41.33 19.29 16.40
N LEU A 15 -42.15 18.93 15.42
CA LEU A 15 -41.80 17.92 14.42
C LEU A 15 -40.74 18.44 13.43
N SER A 16 -40.91 19.72 12.99
CA SER A 16 -39.89 20.36 12.13
C SER A 16 -38.61 20.68 12.87
N ALA A 17 -38.63 21.04 14.14
CA ALA A 17 -37.46 21.24 14.97
C ALA A 17 -36.71 19.91 15.21
N LEU A 18 -37.44 18.81 15.45
CA LEU A 18 -36.86 17.47 15.56
C LEU A 18 -36.22 17.02 14.25
N ALA A 19 -36.84 17.27 13.09
CA ALA A 19 -36.30 16.97 11.77
C ALA A 19 -35.04 17.80 11.48
N LEU A 20 -34.99 19.07 11.89
CA LEU A 20 -33.79 19.93 11.76
C LEU A 20 -32.64 19.47 12.64
N ILE A 21 -32.89 18.94 13.84
CA ILE A 21 -31.89 18.38 14.73
C ILE A 21 -31.34 17.07 14.16
N LEU A 22 -32.18 16.26 13.53
CA LEU A 22 -31.76 15.01 12.87
C LEU A 22 -30.92 15.26 11.60
N LEU A 23 -31.12 16.41 10.94
CA LEU A 23 -30.33 16.80 9.76
C LEU A 23 -28.92 17.32 10.09
N GLN A 24 -28.63 17.67 11.34
CA GLN A 24 -27.29 18.09 11.77
C GLN A 24 -26.40 16.90 12.21
N GLY A 25 -26.88 15.69 12.12
CA GLY A 25 -26.31 14.51 12.79
C GLY A 25 -25.39 13.63 11.98
N CYS A 26 -24.74 14.09 10.92
CA CYS A 26 -23.63 13.34 10.31
C CYS A 26 -22.29 13.73 10.93
N ILE A 27 -22.16 13.61 12.25
CA ILE A 27 -20.85 13.70 12.91
C ILE A 27 -20.21 12.31 12.80
N THR A 28 -19.30 12.15 11.83
CA THR A 28 -18.42 10.99 11.76
C THR A 28 -17.57 10.91 13.04
N VAL A 29 -17.60 9.78 13.71
CA VAL A 29 -16.83 9.55 14.93
C VAL A 29 -15.32 9.54 14.63
N GLY A 30 -14.55 10.25 15.47
CA GLY A 30 -13.08 10.30 15.42
C GLY A 30 -12.53 11.52 14.69
N PRO A 31 -11.23 11.81 14.86
CA PRO A 31 -10.56 12.90 14.17
C PRO A 31 -10.42 12.60 12.67
N GLU A 32 -10.41 13.63 11.85
CA GLU A 32 -10.04 13.51 10.45
C GLU A 32 -8.53 13.26 10.34
N TYR A 33 -8.15 12.29 9.48
CA TYR A 33 -6.75 12.03 9.22
C TYR A 33 -6.12 13.24 8.51
N SER A 34 -5.00 13.69 9.06
CA SER A 34 -4.11 14.61 8.37
C SER A 34 -2.70 14.02 8.38
N ALA A 35 -2.06 13.99 7.22
CA ALA A 35 -0.69 13.52 7.13
C ALA A 35 0.21 14.33 8.07
N PRO A 36 1.04 13.68 8.90
CA PRO A 36 1.94 14.39 9.81
C PRO A 36 2.93 15.22 9.00
N LYS A 37 3.10 16.48 9.39
CA LYS A 37 4.15 17.32 8.81
C LYS A 37 5.49 16.85 9.36
N LEU A 38 6.30 16.27 8.48
CA LEU A 38 7.68 15.92 8.84
C LEU A 38 8.46 17.22 9.06
N ASN A 39 9.05 17.36 10.25
CA ASN A 39 9.94 18.48 10.56
C ASN A 39 11.35 18.16 10.02
N ILE A 40 11.46 18.08 8.69
CA ILE A 40 12.74 17.88 8.00
C ILE A 40 13.33 19.27 7.77
N GLN A 41 14.60 19.44 8.09
CA GLN A 41 15.32 20.69 7.79
C GLN A 41 15.40 20.85 6.27
N ASP A 42 15.06 22.04 5.78
CA ASP A 42 15.08 22.37 4.33
C ASP A 42 16.49 22.38 3.74
N LYS A 43 17.53 22.34 4.58
CA LYS A 43 18.94 22.39 4.15
C LYS A 43 19.77 21.35 4.90
N TRP A 44 20.75 20.82 4.23
CA TRP A 44 21.75 19.98 4.83
C TRP A 44 22.57 20.76 5.88
N ASN A 45 22.93 20.11 7.01
CA ASN A 45 23.71 20.76 8.09
C ASN A 45 25.12 21.15 7.65
N GLN A 46 25.68 20.50 6.64
CA GLN A 46 26.96 20.85 6.04
C GLN A 46 26.73 21.82 4.88
N ALA A 47 27.55 22.89 4.83
CA ALA A 47 27.57 23.76 3.68
C ALA A 47 27.91 22.94 2.42
N ILE A 48 27.07 23.07 1.40
CA ILE A 48 27.33 22.49 0.09
C ILE A 48 28.56 23.22 -0.47
N THR A 49 29.64 22.50 -0.71
CA THR A 49 30.81 23.02 -1.41
C THR A 49 30.49 23.16 -2.89
N ASP A 50 31.21 24.03 -3.62
CA ASP A 50 30.97 24.35 -5.04
C ASP A 50 30.93 23.15 -5.99
N ASP A 51 31.35 21.97 -5.53
CA ASP A 51 31.32 20.71 -6.27
C ASP A 51 29.93 20.02 -6.27
N PHE A 52 28.98 20.53 -5.49
CA PHE A 52 27.61 19.98 -5.43
C PHE A 52 26.62 20.99 -5.99
N SER A 53 25.85 20.60 -6.96
CA SER A 53 24.80 21.43 -7.51
C SER A 53 23.50 21.24 -6.70
N ASP A 54 22.83 22.35 -6.37
CA ASP A 54 21.46 22.37 -5.78
C ASP A 54 20.38 22.00 -6.83
N GLY A 55 20.77 21.41 -7.98
CA GLY A 55 19.82 20.96 -8.99
C GLY A 55 18.92 19.87 -8.46
N GLU A 56 17.64 19.88 -8.85
CA GLU A 56 16.73 18.76 -8.65
C GLU A 56 17.36 17.50 -9.29
N ALA A 57 18.07 16.73 -8.48
CA ALA A 57 18.52 15.43 -8.90
C ALA A 57 17.26 14.59 -9.19
N SER A 58 17.20 14.01 -10.38
CA SER A 58 16.16 13.02 -10.66
C SER A 58 16.38 11.83 -9.75
N LEU A 59 15.68 11.82 -8.61
CA LEU A 59 15.76 10.71 -7.64
C LEU A 59 15.39 9.36 -8.27
N GLN A 60 14.70 9.40 -9.42
CA GLN A 60 14.29 8.21 -10.16
C GLN A 60 15.41 7.58 -11.00
N THR A 61 16.47 8.33 -11.33
CA THR A 61 17.58 7.90 -12.17
C THR A 61 18.93 8.36 -11.64
N TRP A 62 19.07 8.48 -10.32
CA TRP A 62 20.26 9.04 -9.65
C TRP A 62 21.57 8.36 -10.05
N TRP A 63 21.55 7.06 -10.40
CA TRP A 63 22.74 6.30 -10.79
C TRP A 63 23.30 6.72 -12.15
N THR A 64 22.52 7.40 -12.99
CA THR A 64 22.99 7.86 -14.30
C THR A 64 24.09 8.91 -14.23
N VAL A 65 24.28 9.54 -13.06
CA VAL A 65 25.41 10.45 -12.80
C VAL A 65 26.78 9.77 -12.95
N PHE A 66 26.84 8.44 -12.81
CA PHE A 66 28.06 7.68 -13.00
C PHE A 66 28.46 7.49 -14.46
N ASN A 67 27.56 7.80 -15.40
CA ASN A 67 27.78 7.68 -16.86
C ASN A 67 28.35 6.29 -17.27
N ASP A 68 27.87 5.23 -16.64
CA ASP A 68 28.33 3.86 -16.86
C ASP A 68 27.19 2.99 -17.40
N PRO A 69 27.19 2.64 -18.71
CA PRO A 69 26.11 1.87 -19.33
C PRO A 69 26.00 0.44 -18.79
N ILE A 70 27.06 -0.09 -18.17
CA ILE A 70 27.00 -1.40 -17.52
C ILE A 70 26.16 -1.30 -16.25
N LEU A 71 26.37 -0.25 -15.45
CA LEU A 71 25.58 0.01 -14.25
C LEU A 71 24.11 0.20 -14.62
N ASP A 72 23.81 0.99 -15.66
CA ASP A 72 22.43 1.20 -16.15
C ASP A 72 21.75 -0.12 -16.49
N SER A 73 22.43 -0.97 -17.25
CA SER A 73 21.92 -2.30 -17.63
C SER A 73 21.70 -3.21 -16.44
N LEU A 74 22.59 -3.17 -15.43
CA LEU A 74 22.45 -3.98 -14.22
C LEU A 74 21.23 -3.54 -13.39
N ILE A 75 21.01 -2.25 -13.23
CA ILE A 75 19.87 -1.70 -12.49
C ILE A 75 18.56 -2.04 -13.20
N GLU A 76 18.50 -1.87 -14.52
CA GLU A 76 17.31 -2.24 -15.31
C GLU A 76 16.97 -3.73 -15.13
N ARG A 77 17.95 -4.61 -15.29
CA ARG A 77 17.77 -6.06 -15.12
C ARG A 77 17.36 -6.43 -13.69
N ALA A 78 17.93 -5.77 -12.68
CA ALA A 78 17.54 -5.97 -11.29
C ALA A 78 16.07 -5.58 -11.05
N GLY A 79 15.64 -4.44 -11.60
CA GLY A 79 14.25 -4.01 -11.51
C GLY A 79 13.26 -5.00 -12.14
N GLN A 80 13.60 -5.57 -13.29
CA GLN A 80 12.78 -6.54 -13.98
C GLN A 80 12.77 -7.93 -13.32
N GLY A 81 13.90 -8.34 -12.74
CA GLY A 81 14.09 -9.70 -12.20
C GLY A 81 13.87 -9.87 -10.71
N SER A 82 13.69 -8.80 -9.95
CA SER A 82 13.62 -8.86 -8.49
C SER A 82 12.33 -9.53 -7.98
N LEU A 83 12.50 -10.61 -7.20
CA LEU A 83 11.40 -11.27 -6.51
C LEU A 83 10.85 -10.41 -5.35
N LYS A 84 11.71 -9.63 -4.69
CA LYS A 84 11.29 -8.69 -3.63
C LYS A 84 10.35 -7.60 -4.17
N LEU A 85 10.64 -7.05 -5.36
CA LEU A 85 9.74 -6.09 -6.00
C LEU A 85 8.41 -6.73 -6.40
N ARG A 86 8.43 -7.96 -6.89
CA ARG A 86 7.20 -8.69 -7.21
C ARG A 86 6.36 -8.97 -5.96
N GLU A 87 7.00 -9.33 -4.85
CA GLU A 87 6.32 -9.49 -3.55
C GLU A 87 5.68 -8.18 -3.08
N ALA A 88 6.44 -7.08 -3.10
CA ALA A 88 5.92 -5.77 -2.72
C ALA A 88 4.75 -5.32 -3.61
N TYR A 89 4.82 -5.58 -4.92
CA TYR A 89 3.71 -5.32 -5.84
C TYR A 89 2.48 -6.20 -5.56
N ALA A 90 2.69 -7.48 -5.22
CA ALA A 90 1.59 -8.35 -4.82
C ALA A 90 0.89 -7.85 -3.56
N ARG A 91 1.64 -7.29 -2.60
CA ARG A 91 1.10 -6.67 -1.38
C ARG A 91 0.23 -5.43 -1.69
N ILE A 92 0.60 -4.60 -2.67
CA ILE A 92 -0.27 -3.51 -3.15
C ILE A 92 -1.59 -4.08 -3.70
N THR A 93 -1.53 -5.19 -4.44
CA THR A 93 -2.73 -5.82 -4.99
C THR A 93 -3.62 -6.39 -3.89
N GLU A 94 -3.04 -6.99 -2.87
CA GLU A 94 -3.74 -7.49 -1.67
C GLU A 94 -4.42 -6.37 -0.90
N THR A 95 -3.70 -5.31 -0.56
CA THR A 95 -4.26 -4.16 0.20
C THR A 95 -5.36 -3.45 -0.60
N ARG A 96 -5.23 -3.37 -1.93
CA ARG A 96 -6.29 -2.84 -2.80
C ARG A 96 -7.54 -3.70 -2.76
N ALA A 97 -7.41 -5.03 -2.75
CA ALA A 97 -8.54 -5.94 -2.62
C ALA A 97 -9.21 -5.80 -1.24
N ILE A 98 -8.42 -5.65 -0.17
CA ILE A 98 -8.94 -5.41 1.19
C ILE A 98 -9.72 -4.09 1.25
N LYS A 99 -9.21 -3.01 0.63
CA LYS A 99 -9.96 -1.75 0.49
C LYS A 99 -11.28 -1.98 -0.21
N GLY A 100 -11.31 -2.72 -1.34
CA GLY A 100 -12.54 -3.06 -2.05
C GLY A 100 -13.54 -3.83 -1.20
N ILE A 101 -13.08 -4.74 -0.33
CA ILE A 101 -13.92 -5.44 0.64
C ILE A 101 -14.54 -4.42 1.62
N LYS A 102 -13.74 -3.49 2.14
CA LYS A 102 -14.25 -2.44 3.04
C LYS A 102 -15.24 -1.49 2.38
N GLU A 103 -15.00 -1.14 1.13
CA GLU A 103 -15.94 -0.34 0.32
C GLU A 103 -17.26 -1.07 0.09
N SER A 104 -17.24 -2.39 -0.07
CA SER A 104 -18.46 -3.19 -0.27
C SER A 104 -19.39 -3.18 0.94
N GLU A 105 -18.87 -2.94 2.17
CA GLU A 105 -19.68 -2.80 3.38
C GLU A 105 -20.65 -1.60 3.33
N ARG A 106 -20.46 -0.65 2.40
CA ARG A 106 -21.37 0.46 2.14
C ARG A 106 -22.67 0.04 1.42
N SER A 107 -22.66 -1.14 0.82
CA SER A 107 -23.76 -1.67 0.02
C SER A 107 -24.49 -2.80 0.76
N PRO A 108 -25.77 -3.06 0.43
CA PRO A 108 -26.47 -4.22 0.97
C PRO A 108 -25.77 -5.52 0.60
N ASN A 109 -25.67 -6.42 1.56
CA ASN A 109 -25.24 -7.80 1.33
C ASN A 109 -26.48 -8.65 1.03
N VAL A 110 -26.49 -9.32 -0.11
CA VAL A 110 -27.55 -10.22 -0.53
C VAL A 110 -27.01 -11.63 -0.63
N ASN A 111 -27.61 -12.52 0.12
CA ASN A 111 -27.25 -13.94 0.13
C ASN A 111 -28.43 -14.77 -0.38
N VAL A 112 -28.13 -15.73 -1.27
CA VAL A 112 -29.11 -16.70 -1.78
C VAL A 112 -28.61 -18.09 -1.45
N SER A 113 -29.47 -18.88 -0.82
CA SER A 113 -29.12 -20.24 -0.41
C SER A 113 -30.11 -21.24 -0.94
N GLY A 114 -29.63 -22.43 -1.30
CA GLY A 114 -30.47 -23.55 -1.69
C GLY A 114 -29.89 -24.85 -1.12
N SER A 115 -30.74 -25.68 -0.57
CA SER A 115 -30.34 -26.99 -0.11
C SER A 115 -31.37 -28.06 -0.52
N ALA A 116 -30.86 -29.24 -0.90
CA ALA A 116 -31.67 -30.43 -1.13
C ALA A 116 -31.09 -31.53 -0.26
N THR A 117 -31.90 -32.10 0.61
CA THR A 117 -31.49 -33.14 1.54
C THR A 117 -32.40 -34.37 1.40
N LYS A 118 -31.80 -35.51 1.20
CA LYS A 118 -32.49 -36.79 1.24
C LYS A 118 -32.02 -37.56 2.47
N SER A 119 -32.93 -37.76 3.42
CA SER A 119 -32.65 -38.47 4.67
C SER A 119 -33.43 -39.78 4.71
N ARG A 120 -32.74 -40.87 5.04
CA ARG A 120 -33.37 -42.16 5.27
C ARG A 120 -33.20 -42.55 6.73
N ILE A 121 -34.33 -42.80 7.39
CA ILE A 121 -34.37 -43.21 8.78
C ILE A 121 -34.85 -44.66 8.80
N ASP A 122 -33.96 -45.57 9.17
CA ASP A 122 -34.25 -47.01 9.32
C ASP A 122 -34.49 -47.29 10.81
N THR A 123 -35.69 -47.81 11.11
CA THR A 123 -36.03 -48.35 12.44
C THR A 123 -36.25 -49.84 12.35
N LYS A 124 -36.24 -50.55 13.50
CA LYS A 124 -36.39 -52.02 13.50
C LYS A 124 -37.60 -52.57 12.76
N HIS A 125 -38.60 -51.75 12.48
CA HIS A 125 -39.86 -52.18 11.86
C HIS A 125 -40.28 -51.36 10.63
N ASN A 126 -39.55 -50.24 10.35
CA ASN A 126 -39.94 -49.39 9.23
C ASN A 126 -38.74 -48.56 8.72
N SER A 127 -38.72 -48.29 7.42
CA SER A 127 -37.76 -47.43 6.76
C SER A 127 -38.52 -46.25 6.14
N THR A 128 -38.18 -45.05 6.54
CA THR A 128 -38.82 -43.82 6.02
C THR A 128 -37.78 -42.97 5.32
N THR A 129 -38.05 -42.55 4.08
CA THR A 129 -37.24 -41.63 3.33
C THR A 129 -37.95 -40.28 3.31
N VAL A 130 -37.23 -39.24 3.71
CA VAL A 130 -37.69 -37.84 3.69
C VAL A 130 -36.84 -37.06 2.72
N ASP A 131 -37.47 -36.50 1.70
CA ASP A 131 -36.85 -35.58 0.76
C ASP A 131 -37.25 -34.14 1.16
N SER A 132 -36.27 -33.26 1.42
CA SER A 132 -36.49 -31.86 1.77
C SER A 132 -35.73 -30.99 0.80
N THR A 133 -36.40 -30.03 0.22
CA THR A 133 -35.80 -28.99 -0.62
C THR A 133 -36.13 -27.62 -0.02
N GLN A 134 -35.10 -26.82 0.23
CA GLN A 134 -35.24 -25.46 0.74
C GLN A 134 -34.55 -24.50 -0.22
N PHE A 135 -35.21 -23.37 -0.46
CA PHE A 135 -34.67 -22.24 -1.19
C PHE A 135 -34.98 -20.97 -0.42
N GLY A 136 -33.99 -20.13 -0.21
CA GLY A 136 -34.15 -18.89 0.55
C GLY A 136 -33.20 -17.81 0.10
N GLY A 137 -33.54 -16.59 0.41
CA GLY A 137 -32.66 -15.43 0.23
C GLY A 137 -32.82 -14.48 1.41
N ASP A 138 -31.73 -13.87 1.80
CA ASP A 138 -31.68 -12.81 2.81
C ASP A 138 -30.88 -11.62 2.30
N ALA A 139 -31.27 -10.46 2.77
CA ALA A 139 -30.55 -9.21 2.51
C ALA A 139 -30.32 -8.47 3.83
N SER A 140 -29.10 -8.04 4.07
CA SER A 140 -28.72 -7.25 5.23
C SER A 140 -27.96 -6.00 4.80
N TRP A 141 -28.23 -4.88 5.46
CA TRP A 141 -27.55 -3.62 5.21
C TRP A 141 -27.39 -2.83 6.49
N GLU A 142 -26.15 -2.35 6.74
CA GLU A 142 -25.84 -1.45 7.83
C GLU A 142 -25.74 -0.01 7.29
N ILE A 143 -26.62 0.86 7.74
CA ILE A 143 -26.58 2.27 7.39
C ILE A 143 -25.52 2.96 8.27
N ASP A 144 -24.53 3.60 7.64
CA ASP A 144 -23.37 4.19 8.31
C ASP A 144 -23.67 5.58 8.92
N PHE A 145 -24.57 5.63 9.91
CA PHE A 145 -24.96 6.89 10.57
C PHE A 145 -23.80 7.56 11.33
N TRP A 146 -22.91 6.77 11.90
CA TRP A 146 -21.82 7.23 12.76
C TRP A 146 -20.46 7.22 12.07
N GLY A 147 -20.40 6.83 10.80
CA GLY A 147 -19.17 6.81 10.03
C GLY A 147 -18.23 5.64 10.31
N ARG A 148 -18.68 4.56 10.98
CA ARG A 148 -17.87 3.37 11.23
C ARG A 148 -17.30 2.77 9.96
N ILE A 149 -18.17 2.56 8.95
CA ILE A 149 -17.77 2.00 7.65
C ILE A 149 -16.88 2.99 6.91
N SER A 150 -17.23 4.27 6.92
CA SER A 150 -16.43 5.34 6.28
C SER A 150 -15.03 5.41 6.86
N ARG A 151 -14.85 5.31 8.19
CA ARG A 151 -13.54 5.28 8.85
C ARG A 151 -12.79 3.98 8.57
N SER A 152 -13.48 2.86 8.43
CA SER A 152 -12.86 1.58 8.04
C SER A 152 -12.31 1.64 6.61
N VAL A 153 -13.02 2.29 5.67
CA VAL A 153 -12.55 2.52 4.30
C VAL A 153 -11.35 3.48 4.28
N GLU A 154 -11.40 4.58 5.03
CA GLU A 154 -10.29 5.53 5.18
C GLU A 154 -9.02 4.84 5.71
N SER A 155 -9.16 3.98 6.72
CA SER A 155 -8.05 3.19 7.25
C SER A 155 -7.47 2.21 6.21
N ALA A 156 -8.33 1.56 5.42
CA ALA A 156 -7.89 0.66 4.36
C ALA A 156 -7.22 1.42 3.20
N ASP A 157 -7.66 2.65 2.91
CA ASP A 157 -7.04 3.53 1.92
C ASP A 157 -5.64 3.95 2.35
N ALA A 158 -5.48 4.42 3.60
CA ALA A 158 -4.18 4.74 4.17
C ALA A 158 -3.23 3.51 4.19
N SER A 159 -3.76 2.31 4.41
CA SER A 159 -2.98 1.07 4.34
C SER A 159 -2.52 0.75 2.91
N LEU A 160 -3.35 1.07 1.91
CA LEU A 160 -2.97 0.94 0.51
C LEU A 160 -1.87 1.95 0.14
N GLU A 161 -1.99 3.21 0.57
CA GLU A 161 -0.95 4.22 0.37
C GLU A 161 0.37 3.79 1.02
N ALA A 162 0.35 3.28 2.25
CA ALA A 162 1.53 2.74 2.92
C ALA A 162 2.19 1.62 2.11
N SER A 163 1.41 0.69 1.55
CA SER A 163 1.97 -0.40 0.73
C SER A 163 2.62 0.08 -0.59
N ILE A 164 2.16 1.23 -1.13
CA ILE A 164 2.78 1.85 -2.30
C ILE A 164 4.14 2.48 -1.92
N GLU A 165 4.23 3.11 -0.75
CA GLU A 165 5.49 3.67 -0.26
C GLU A 165 6.49 2.56 0.10
N ASP A 166 6.04 1.45 0.70
CA ASP A 166 6.86 0.25 0.94
C ASP A 166 7.46 -0.30 -0.37
N TYR A 167 6.68 -0.32 -1.46
CA TYR A 167 7.20 -0.72 -2.77
C TYR A 167 8.30 0.23 -3.27
N ARG A 168 8.12 1.54 -3.07
CA ARG A 168 9.13 2.55 -3.44
C ARG A 168 10.41 2.38 -2.63
N ASP A 169 10.29 2.09 -1.33
CA ASP A 169 11.43 1.82 -0.46
C ASP A 169 12.22 0.60 -0.93
N VAL A 170 11.54 -0.52 -1.22
CA VAL A 170 12.18 -1.73 -1.77
C VAL A 170 12.89 -1.44 -3.08
N LEU A 171 12.33 -0.59 -3.94
CA LEU A 171 12.95 -0.20 -5.21
C LEU A 171 14.24 0.60 -5.01
N VAL A 172 14.20 1.59 -4.11
CA VAL A 172 15.38 2.41 -3.79
C VAL A 172 16.48 1.57 -3.19
N LEU A 173 16.17 0.70 -2.23
CA LEU A 173 17.11 -0.20 -1.59
C LEU A 173 17.75 -1.16 -2.61
N LEU A 174 16.96 -1.74 -3.50
CA LEU A 174 17.45 -2.63 -4.55
C LEU A 174 18.48 -1.93 -5.45
N PHE A 175 18.15 -0.74 -5.93
CA PHE A 175 19.05 0.01 -6.82
C PHE A 175 20.31 0.46 -6.11
N ALA A 176 20.22 0.87 -4.85
CA ALA A 176 21.36 1.22 -4.04
C ALA A 176 22.28 0.01 -3.80
N GLU A 177 21.71 -1.17 -3.54
CA GLU A 177 22.47 -2.42 -3.36
C GLU A 177 23.20 -2.81 -4.64
N VAL A 178 22.55 -2.75 -5.80
CA VAL A 178 23.17 -3.05 -7.09
C VAL A 178 24.32 -2.09 -7.38
N ALA A 179 24.10 -0.78 -7.21
CA ALA A 179 25.12 0.23 -7.44
C ALA A 179 26.33 0.05 -6.50
N SER A 180 26.10 -0.18 -5.22
CA SER A 180 27.16 -0.39 -4.24
C SER A 180 28.00 -1.62 -4.55
N ASN A 181 27.36 -2.74 -4.88
CA ASN A 181 28.08 -3.95 -5.27
C ASN A 181 28.87 -3.77 -6.57
N TYR A 182 28.30 -3.06 -7.54
CA TYR A 182 29.00 -2.75 -8.78
C TYR A 182 30.26 -1.91 -8.54
N ILE A 183 30.13 -0.85 -7.74
CA ILE A 183 31.28 0.01 -7.38
C ILE A 183 32.36 -0.80 -6.66
N GLU A 184 32.00 -1.71 -5.76
CA GLU A 184 32.98 -2.57 -5.08
C GLU A 184 33.69 -3.51 -6.06
N VAL A 185 32.99 -4.09 -7.03
CA VAL A 185 33.60 -4.89 -8.10
C VAL A 185 34.60 -4.04 -8.90
N ARG A 186 34.23 -2.83 -9.30
CA ARG A 186 35.15 -1.92 -10.03
C ARG A 186 36.38 -1.54 -9.21
N LYS A 187 36.18 -1.26 -7.94
CA LYS A 187 37.28 -1.00 -6.99
C LYS A 187 38.27 -2.18 -6.93
N LEU A 188 37.76 -3.42 -6.77
CA LEU A 188 38.59 -4.62 -6.74
C LEU A 188 39.34 -4.86 -8.06
N GLN A 189 38.70 -4.62 -9.19
CA GLN A 189 39.35 -4.70 -10.52
C GLN A 189 40.52 -3.71 -10.63
N ASN A 190 40.31 -2.46 -10.21
CA ASN A 190 41.36 -1.43 -10.21
C ASN A 190 42.49 -1.80 -9.24
N GLN A 191 42.17 -2.37 -8.09
CA GLN A 191 43.20 -2.84 -7.13
C GLN A 191 44.02 -3.97 -7.70
N ILE A 192 43.41 -4.95 -8.37
CA ILE A 192 44.14 -6.05 -9.05
C ILE A 192 45.10 -5.48 -10.10
N GLN A 193 44.61 -4.56 -10.94
CA GLN A 193 45.46 -3.92 -11.96
C GLN A 193 46.66 -3.19 -11.34
N SER A 194 46.44 -2.44 -10.26
CA SER A 194 47.52 -1.73 -9.54
C SER A 194 48.54 -2.69 -8.94
N LEU A 195 48.07 -3.79 -8.35
CA LEU A 195 48.98 -4.83 -7.81
C LEU A 195 49.78 -5.51 -8.90
N GLN A 196 49.21 -5.79 -10.06
CA GLN A 196 49.93 -6.35 -11.21
C GLN A 196 51.04 -5.43 -11.70
N MET A 197 50.77 -4.11 -11.81
CA MET A 197 51.76 -3.12 -12.15
C MET A 197 52.91 -3.08 -11.12
N ASN A 198 52.59 -3.15 -9.82
CA ASN A 198 53.60 -3.19 -8.75
C ASN A 198 54.45 -4.43 -8.81
N ILE A 199 53.88 -5.62 -9.06
CA ILE A 199 54.63 -6.88 -9.22
C ILE A 199 55.61 -6.77 -10.40
N GLU A 200 55.16 -6.21 -11.52
CA GLU A 200 56.04 -6.06 -12.69
C GLU A 200 57.18 -5.08 -12.44
N ALA A 201 56.93 -3.97 -11.75
CA ALA A 201 57.97 -3.03 -11.32
C ALA A 201 59.00 -3.68 -10.40
N GLN A 202 58.52 -4.47 -9.41
CA GLN A 202 59.44 -5.20 -8.50
C GLN A 202 60.27 -6.26 -9.22
N ARG A 203 59.70 -7.01 -10.18
CA ARG A 203 60.45 -7.96 -11.01
C ARG A 203 61.57 -7.29 -11.77
N LYS A 204 61.31 -6.14 -12.41
CA LYS A 204 62.32 -5.35 -13.10
C LYS A 204 63.45 -4.88 -12.14
N THR A 205 63.13 -4.47 -10.92
CA THR A 205 64.06 -4.05 -9.91
C THR A 205 64.94 -5.20 -9.52
N VAL A 206 64.41 -6.41 -9.30
CA VAL A 206 65.21 -7.62 -9.01
C VAL A 206 66.13 -7.96 -10.15
N GLU A 207 65.66 -7.92 -11.40
CA GLU A 207 66.46 -8.22 -12.60
C GLU A 207 67.65 -7.27 -12.73
N ILE A 208 67.44 -5.96 -12.54
CA ILE A 208 68.51 -4.95 -12.56
C ILE A 208 69.53 -5.16 -11.41
N THR A 209 69.10 -5.64 -10.25
CA THR A 209 69.92 -5.81 -9.08
C THR A 209 70.84 -7.09 -9.18
N GLN A 210 70.44 -8.08 -9.99
CA GLN A 210 71.09 -9.33 -10.22
C GLN A 210 72.08 -9.30 -11.43
N SER A 211 71.98 -8.26 -12.26
CA SER A 211 72.89 -8.01 -13.40
C SER A 211 74.13 -7.20 -12.97
#